data_7de1cb2982ad58fe5add23c5a47b8bd2
#
_entry.id   7de1cb2982ad58fe5add23c5a47b8bd2
#
_cell.length_a   1.000
_cell.length_b   1.000
_cell.length_c   1.000
_cell.angle_alpha   90.00
_cell.angle_beta   90.00
_cell.angle_gamma   90.00
#
_symmetry.space_group_name_H-M   'P 1'
#
loop_
_entity.id
_entity.type
_entity.pdbx_description
1 polymer ?
#
loop_
_entity_poly.entity_id
_entity_poly.type
_entity_poly.pdbx_seq_one_letter_code
_entity_poly.pdbx_strand_id
1 'polypeptide(L)'
;AKSEIYKNNMQGVVIGGSSAMPEFSKLMNWPVEFISTEGNSVDAYAEAIVRAMKKGEIDYVVPMPESLLFEGLINEISAYGFDFNRWVVGLTEKGSFLGSDKIACNYFCKKNNIPVADEWIELDIKTKKGYQFLLDCCLDYCDRFGGAVLRYPYSAGGRGTRIIKNPWEIRDVYEGLMHDYKDDYKEMFGSRNPWPLLIESFISGIEISFTVLVDKNGGFQILPTAMGYPERFEGVSGKDNPITDGMGSISPHPIETDRLKEMFAGEVAVPLIEGMEEIGILRPCILNFRCFISLDSSMRPTRIRVSEINICPGEPELQTVVRRLRNFGVLIKAMFDGNLHEVSPEVREDQIAICLTLAVGPNDFGNQKGYPWSYAKGEQFDFNLNYLNKKKLQLIPSAMKWDEREMIYKSDGGRVAYLNANTTKSCEALRRKMFEALQNNEVQLVSQSRFAVREDVGFHYESVKKIFG
;
A
#
# COMPACT_ATOMS: atom_id res chain seq x y z
N ALA A 1 12.12 -13.12 5.00
CA ALA A 1 11.13 -14.20 4.84
C ALA A 1 11.80 -15.57 4.65
N LYS A 2 12.57 -15.82 3.57
CA LYS A 2 13.18 -17.13 3.28
C LYS A 2 13.96 -17.72 4.47
N SER A 3 14.76 -16.93 5.18
CA SER A 3 15.54 -17.39 6.34
C SER A 3 14.69 -17.63 7.59
N GLU A 4 13.57 -16.96 7.73
CA GLU A 4 12.65 -17.13 8.87
C GLU A 4 11.73 -18.32 8.70
N ILE A 5 11.19 -18.53 7.49
CA ILE A 5 10.38 -19.72 7.17
C ILE A 5 11.17 -20.99 7.55
N TYR A 6 12.46 -21.05 7.16
CA TYR A 6 13.30 -22.19 7.52
C TYR A 6 13.61 -22.31 9.04
N LYS A 7 13.81 -21.19 9.73
CA LYS A 7 14.14 -21.22 11.16
C LYS A 7 13.00 -21.63 12.07
N ASN A 8 11.76 -21.35 11.65
CA ASN A 8 10.56 -21.56 12.47
C ASN A 8 9.69 -22.73 11.97
N ASN A 9 10.18 -23.58 11.05
CA ASN A 9 9.40 -24.63 10.38
C ASN A 9 8.10 -24.14 9.75
N MET A 10 8.08 -22.86 9.32
CA MET A 10 6.93 -22.30 8.63
C MET A 10 7.09 -22.53 7.13
N GLN A 11 6.04 -23.06 6.51
CA GLN A 11 5.95 -23.22 5.05
C GLN A 11 5.00 -22.16 4.49
N GLY A 12 5.45 -21.42 3.46
CA GLY A 12 4.60 -20.47 2.75
C GLY A 12 3.75 -21.19 1.70
N VAL A 13 2.46 -20.87 1.68
CA VAL A 13 1.55 -21.28 0.62
C VAL A 13 0.94 -20.04 0.01
N VAL A 14 0.92 -19.95 -1.31
CA VAL A 14 0.23 -18.88 -2.03
C VAL A 14 -1.01 -19.46 -2.71
N ILE A 15 -2.16 -18.85 -2.43
CA ILE A 15 -3.44 -19.25 -3.02
C ILE A 15 -3.82 -18.21 -4.07
N GLY A 16 -3.96 -18.63 -5.32
CA GLY A 16 -4.17 -17.75 -6.47
C GLY A 16 -2.91 -16.96 -6.83
N GLY A 17 -3.09 -15.72 -7.23
CA GLY A 17 -1.99 -14.82 -7.63
C GLY A 17 -1.60 -14.93 -9.09
N SER A 18 -0.46 -14.33 -9.44
CA SER A 18 0.08 -14.36 -10.81
C SER A 18 0.43 -15.77 -11.26
N SER A 19 0.05 -16.15 -12.47
CA SER A 19 0.39 -17.45 -13.04
C SER A 19 1.90 -17.67 -13.24
N ALA A 20 2.71 -16.62 -13.16
CA ALA A 20 4.16 -16.69 -13.16
C ALA A 20 4.76 -17.18 -11.84
N MET A 21 4.03 -17.05 -10.72
CA MET A 21 4.56 -17.32 -9.38
C MET A 21 5.02 -18.76 -9.16
N PRO A 22 4.30 -19.81 -9.59
CA PRO A 22 4.76 -21.18 -9.44
C PRO A 22 6.13 -21.44 -10.07
N GLU A 23 6.31 -21.06 -11.32
CA GLU A 23 7.57 -21.24 -12.04
C GLU A 23 8.68 -20.35 -11.50
N PHE A 24 8.35 -19.10 -11.15
CA PHE A 24 9.30 -18.18 -10.54
C PHE A 24 9.81 -18.68 -9.17
N SER A 25 8.94 -19.25 -8.34
CA SER A 25 9.34 -19.79 -7.04
C SER A 25 10.24 -21.02 -7.18
N LYS A 26 9.99 -21.89 -8.14
CA LYS A 26 10.87 -23.03 -8.47
C LYS A 26 12.25 -22.51 -8.89
N LEU A 27 12.30 -21.55 -9.81
CA LEU A 27 13.55 -20.95 -10.29
C LEU A 27 14.33 -20.28 -9.15
N MET A 28 13.64 -19.57 -8.26
CA MET A 28 14.25 -18.88 -7.11
C MET A 28 14.50 -19.81 -5.92
N ASN A 29 14.11 -21.09 -6.03
CA ASN A 29 14.16 -22.07 -4.93
C ASN A 29 13.52 -21.50 -3.64
N TRP A 30 12.32 -20.95 -3.75
CA TRP A 30 11.55 -20.50 -2.61
C TRP A 30 10.79 -21.68 -1.99
N PRO A 31 10.76 -21.79 -0.66
CA PRO A 31 9.99 -22.82 0.03
C PRO A 31 8.51 -22.41 0.08
N VAL A 32 7.86 -22.33 -1.06
CA VAL A 32 6.48 -21.87 -1.22
C VAL A 32 5.74 -22.84 -2.11
N GLU A 33 4.60 -23.31 -1.65
CA GLU A 33 3.65 -24.09 -2.45
C GLU A 33 2.57 -23.17 -3.05
N PHE A 34 1.96 -23.61 -4.14
CA PHE A 34 0.93 -22.85 -4.83
C PHE A 34 -0.34 -23.68 -4.97
N ILE A 35 -1.46 -23.05 -4.61
CA ILE A 35 -2.80 -23.61 -4.77
C ILE A 35 -3.54 -22.74 -5.79
N SER A 36 -3.92 -23.32 -6.92
CA SER A 36 -4.70 -22.63 -7.94
C SER A 36 -6.15 -22.45 -7.49
N THR A 37 -6.76 -21.33 -7.88
CA THR A 37 -8.18 -21.07 -7.74
C THR A 37 -8.91 -21.31 -9.07
N GLU A 38 -10.18 -21.70 -9.01
CA GLU A 38 -11.04 -21.84 -10.20
C GLU A 38 -11.63 -20.50 -10.65
N GLY A 39 -10.84 -19.45 -10.65
CA GLY A 39 -11.22 -18.08 -10.97
C GLY A 39 -10.65 -17.07 -9.99
N ASN A 40 -11.07 -15.80 -10.15
CA ASN A 40 -10.61 -14.69 -9.34
C ASN A 40 -11.73 -14.09 -8.46
N SER A 41 -12.84 -14.79 -8.26
CA SER A 41 -13.91 -14.37 -7.35
C SER A 41 -13.56 -14.66 -5.91
N VAL A 42 -14.17 -13.90 -4.98
CA VAL A 42 -14.05 -14.13 -3.54
C VAL A 42 -14.44 -15.54 -3.15
N ASP A 43 -15.52 -16.09 -3.74
CA ASP A 43 -15.96 -17.45 -3.50
C ASP A 43 -14.91 -18.49 -3.88
N ALA A 44 -14.26 -18.33 -5.05
CA ALA A 44 -13.20 -19.23 -5.49
C ALA A 44 -11.99 -19.21 -4.54
N TYR A 45 -11.62 -18.02 -4.05
CA TYR A 45 -10.57 -17.90 -3.03
C TYR A 45 -10.99 -18.51 -1.70
N ALA A 46 -12.21 -18.24 -1.22
CA ALA A 46 -12.72 -18.78 0.03
C ALA A 46 -12.76 -20.30 0.00
N GLU A 47 -13.26 -20.91 -1.09
CA GLU A 47 -13.30 -22.36 -1.27
C GLU A 47 -11.90 -22.99 -1.26
N ALA A 48 -10.94 -22.40 -2.00
CA ALA A 48 -9.56 -22.89 -2.03
C ALA A 48 -8.89 -22.80 -0.65
N ILE A 49 -9.08 -21.71 0.09
CA ILE A 49 -8.58 -21.50 1.45
C ILE A 49 -9.18 -22.56 2.38
N VAL A 50 -10.50 -22.70 2.40
CA VAL A 50 -11.20 -23.66 3.27
C VAL A 50 -10.77 -25.09 2.98
N ARG A 51 -10.60 -25.45 1.72
CA ARG A 51 -10.10 -26.77 1.32
C ARG A 51 -8.69 -27.04 1.84
N ALA A 52 -7.78 -26.05 1.71
CA ALA A 52 -6.41 -26.17 2.22
C ALA A 52 -6.36 -26.25 3.76
N MET A 53 -7.18 -25.46 4.44
CA MET A 53 -7.31 -25.52 5.90
C MET A 53 -7.84 -26.88 6.38
N LYS A 54 -8.87 -27.42 5.73
CA LYS A 54 -9.44 -28.75 6.07
C LYS A 54 -8.44 -29.88 5.90
N LYS A 55 -7.51 -29.76 4.95
CA LYS A 55 -6.43 -30.73 4.75
C LYS A 55 -5.24 -30.53 5.70
N GLY A 56 -5.22 -29.44 6.47
CA GLY A 56 -4.08 -29.08 7.33
C GLY A 56 -2.85 -28.62 6.54
N GLU A 57 -3.05 -28.12 5.32
CA GLU A 57 -1.99 -27.60 4.44
C GLU A 57 -1.58 -26.16 4.83
N ILE A 58 -2.47 -25.42 5.49
CA ILE A 58 -2.24 -24.04 5.96
C ILE A 58 -2.80 -23.83 7.36
N ASP A 59 -2.11 -23.00 8.15
CA ASP A 59 -2.52 -22.60 9.50
C ASP A 59 -3.07 -21.17 9.53
N TYR A 60 -2.54 -20.28 8.70
CA TYR A 60 -2.89 -18.85 8.69
C TYR A 60 -2.97 -18.30 7.26
N VAL A 61 -3.84 -17.33 7.07
CA VAL A 61 -4.04 -16.63 5.80
C VAL A 61 -3.80 -15.14 6.00
N VAL A 62 -3.01 -14.55 5.12
CA VAL A 62 -2.81 -13.10 5.02
C VAL A 62 -3.30 -12.67 3.64
N PRO A 63 -4.53 -12.14 3.53
CA PRO A 63 -5.07 -11.70 2.25
C PRO A 63 -4.30 -10.50 1.69
N MET A 64 -4.05 -10.55 0.40
CA MET A 64 -3.54 -9.45 -0.42
C MET A 64 -4.04 -9.65 -1.85
N PRO A 65 -4.58 -8.65 -2.53
CA PRO A 65 -4.81 -7.26 -2.13
C PRO A 65 -6.04 -7.07 -1.24
N GLU A 66 -6.24 -5.84 -0.76
CA GLU A 66 -7.36 -5.49 0.14
C GLU A 66 -8.75 -5.64 -0.51
N SER A 67 -8.86 -5.64 -1.84
CA SER A 67 -10.11 -5.86 -2.56
C SER A 67 -10.83 -7.13 -2.12
N LEU A 68 -10.08 -8.21 -1.85
CA LEU A 68 -10.66 -9.45 -1.33
C LEU A 68 -11.35 -9.26 0.04
N LEU A 69 -10.81 -8.37 0.88
CA LEU A 69 -11.41 -8.04 2.17
C LEU A 69 -12.66 -7.17 1.99
N PHE A 70 -12.64 -6.21 1.05
CA PHE A 70 -13.80 -5.37 0.72
C PHE A 70 -14.95 -6.19 0.15
N GLU A 71 -14.64 -7.21 -0.64
CA GLU A 71 -15.60 -8.12 -1.23
C GLU A 71 -16.08 -9.22 -0.25
N GLY A 72 -15.63 -9.19 1.02
CA GLY A 72 -16.14 -10.05 2.06
C GLY A 72 -15.49 -11.43 2.19
N LEU A 73 -14.24 -11.62 1.76
CA LEU A 73 -13.53 -12.92 1.83
C LEU A 73 -13.67 -13.59 3.21
N ILE A 74 -13.55 -12.84 4.30
CA ILE A 74 -13.64 -13.38 5.65
C ILE A 74 -15.05 -13.85 5.99
N ASN A 75 -16.06 -13.13 5.50
CA ASN A 75 -17.47 -13.49 5.68
C ASN A 75 -17.75 -14.79 4.93
N GLU A 76 -17.27 -14.92 3.70
CA GLU A 76 -17.41 -16.15 2.90
C GLU A 76 -16.70 -17.35 3.56
N ILE A 77 -15.46 -17.17 4.04
CA ILE A 77 -14.76 -18.25 4.78
C ILE A 77 -15.56 -18.66 6.03
N SER A 78 -16.15 -17.70 6.76
CA SER A 78 -16.91 -18.00 7.96
C SER A 78 -18.21 -18.74 7.68
N ALA A 79 -18.81 -18.58 6.51
CA ALA A 79 -19.98 -19.32 6.08
C ALA A 79 -19.73 -20.84 6.00
N TYR A 80 -18.48 -21.27 5.85
CA TYR A 80 -18.08 -22.67 5.92
C TYR A 80 -17.92 -23.22 7.35
N GLY A 81 -18.26 -22.43 8.37
CA GLY A 81 -18.23 -22.84 9.78
C GLY A 81 -16.85 -22.77 10.46
N PHE A 82 -15.93 -21.98 9.92
CA PHE A 82 -14.60 -21.77 10.51
C PHE A 82 -14.56 -20.54 11.42
N ASP A 83 -13.81 -20.64 12.51
CA ASP A 83 -13.42 -19.49 13.34
C ASP A 83 -12.37 -18.65 12.61
N PHE A 84 -12.82 -17.74 11.78
CA PHE A 84 -11.96 -16.87 10.96
C PHE A 84 -11.07 -15.93 11.79
N ASN A 85 -11.43 -15.62 13.03
CA ASN A 85 -10.56 -14.83 13.92
C ASN A 85 -9.26 -15.57 14.25
N ARG A 86 -9.28 -16.89 14.16
CA ARG A 86 -8.14 -17.74 14.44
C ARG A 86 -7.23 -17.96 13.22
N TRP A 87 -7.73 -17.79 11.98
CA TRP A 87 -7.06 -18.27 10.79
C TRP A 87 -6.73 -17.21 9.74
N VAL A 88 -7.48 -16.10 9.71
CA VAL A 88 -7.38 -15.10 8.64
C VAL A 88 -7.11 -13.71 9.20
N VAL A 89 -6.01 -13.10 8.76
CA VAL A 89 -5.69 -11.69 9.04
C VAL A 89 -6.55 -10.78 8.17
N GLY A 90 -7.07 -9.71 8.75
CA GLY A 90 -7.82 -8.69 8.02
C GLY A 90 -9.19 -8.40 8.65
N LEU A 91 -9.87 -7.38 8.20
CA LEU A 91 -11.19 -6.99 8.69
C LEU A 91 -12.30 -7.70 7.91
N THR A 92 -13.42 -7.94 8.58
CA THR A 92 -14.66 -8.39 7.91
C THR A 92 -15.25 -7.23 7.10
N GLU A 93 -16.25 -7.51 6.28
CA GLU A 93 -17.01 -6.50 5.54
C GLU A 93 -17.46 -5.34 6.45
N LYS A 94 -17.94 -5.64 7.67
CA LYS A 94 -18.34 -4.63 8.66
C LYS A 94 -17.22 -3.63 8.99
N GLY A 95 -15.96 -4.06 9.00
CA GLY A 95 -14.79 -3.21 9.32
C GLY A 95 -14.09 -2.65 8.09
N SER A 96 -14.45 -3.11 6.88
CA SER A 96 -13.76 -2.74 5.64
C SER A 96 -13.87 -1.25 5.31
N PHE A 97 -14.89 -0.55 5.84
CA PHE A 97 -15.09 0.89 5.61
C PHE A 97 -13.85 1.73 5.99
N LEU A 98 -13.01 1.27 6.91
CA LEU A 98 -11.77 1.98 7.27
C LEU A 98 -10.85 2.20 6.05
N GLY A 99 -10.87 1.28 5.09
CA GLY A 99 -10.11 1.41 3.84
C GLY A 99 -10.98 1.81 2.64
N SER A 100 -12.21 1.26 2.55
CA SER A 100 -13.06 1.34 1.36
C SER A 100 -13.98 2.56 1.30
N ASP A 101 -14.24 3.25 2.42
CA ASP A 101 -15.12 4.43 2.47
C ASP A 101 -14.44 5.57 3.25
N LYS A 102 -13.86 6.52 2.51
CA LYS A 102 -13.12 7.65 3.10
C LYS A 102 -13.98 8.58 3.95
N ILE A 103 -15.29 8.69 3.65
CA ILE A 103 -16.24 9.50 4.43
C ILE A 103 -16.53 8.81 5.76
N ALA A 104 -16.92 7.53 5.73
CA ALA A 104 -17.17 6.75 6.93
C ALA A 104 -15.91 6.65 7.81
N CYS A 105 -14.74 6.48 7.21
CA CYS A 105 -13.46 6.48 7.90
C CYS A 105 -13.20 7.82 8.62
N ASN A 106 -13.43 8.97 7.96
CA ASN A 106 -13.26 10.28 8.58
C ASN A 106 -14.23 10.52 9.74
N TYR A 107 -15.49 10.07 9.63
CA TYR A 107 -16.44 10.12 10.76
C TYR A 107 -15.97 9.25 11.93
N PHE A 108 -15.47 8.05 11.64
CA PHE A 108 -14.91 7.17 12.67
C PHE A 108 -13.68 7.81 13.34
N CYS A 109 -12.75 8.35 12.57
CA CYS A 109 -11.57 9.04 13.09
C CYS A 109 -11.96 10.22 13.98
N LYS A 110 -12.91 11.06 13.53
CA LYS A 110 -13.41 12.20 14.32
C LYS A 110 -14.04 11.77 15.63
N LYS A 111 -14.88 10.71 15.61
CA LYS A 111 -15.51 10.16 16.82
C LYS A 111 -14.48 9.70 17.85
N ASN A 112 -13.38 9.12 17.40
CA ASN A 112 -12.34 8.55 18.23
C ASN A 112 -11.14 9.51 18.45
N ASN A 113 -11.27 10.79 18.13
CA ASN A 113 -10.23 11.82 18.27
C ASN A 113 -8.92 11.50 17.51
N ILE A 114 -8.98 10.70 16.45
CA ILE A 114 -7.84 10.42 15.58
C ILE A 114 -7.63 11.64 14.66
N PRO A 115 -6.43 12.23 14.63
CA PRO A 115 -6.17 13.43 13.84
C PRO A 115 -6.16 13.13 12.33
N VAL A 116 -7.09 13.72 11.61
CA VAL A 116 -7.20 13.73 10.12
C VAL A 116 -6.95 15.15 9.60
N ALA A 117 -7.39 15.47 8.39
CA ALA A 117 -7.38 16.84 7.88
C ALA A 117 -8.07 17.81 8.85
N ASP A 118 -7.54 19.03 8.97
CA ASP A 118 -8.06 20.01 9.96
C ASP A 118 -9.54 20.33 9.72
N GLU A 119 -9.92 20.41 8.45
CA GLU A 119 -11.31 20.55 8.02
C GLU A 119 -11.61 19.59 6.88
N TRP A 120 -12.81 19.06 6.90
CA TRP A 120 -13.32 18.24 5.82
C TRP A 120 -14.85 18.28 5.78
N ILE A 121 -15.41 18.04 4.61
CA ILE A 121 -16.85 18.08 4.37
C ILE A 121 -17.26 17.06 3.31
N GLU A 122 -18.40 16.44 3.55
CA GLU A 122 -19.10 15.62 2.56
C GLU A 122 -20.10 16.49 1.78
N LEU A 123 -20.07 16.40 0.47
CA LEU A 123 -20.97 17.14 -0.41
C LEU A 123 -21.70 16.22 -1.39
N ASP A 124 -22.96 16.55 -1.69
CA ASP A 124 -23.65 16.02 -2.86
C ASP A 124 -23.35 16.91 -4.09
N ILE A 125 -22.48 16.41 -4.96
CA ILE A 125 -22.00 17.11 -6.16
C ILE A 125 -22.95 17.03 -7.35
N LYS A 126 -24.08 16.34 -7.25
CA LYS A 126 -25.05 16.19 -8.32
C LYS A 126 -25.90 17.43 -8.54
N THR A 127 -26.00 18.28 -7.54
CA THR A 127 -26.83 19.49 -7.58
C THR A 127 -25.97 20.71 -7.92
N LYS A 128 -26.60 21.72 -8.57
CA LYS A 128 -25.93 23.01 -8.81
C LYS A 128 -25.49 23.69 -7.52
N LYS A 129 -26.26 23.54 -6.45
CA LYS A 129 -25.90 24.07 -5.12
C LYS A 129 -24.68 23.37 -4.55
N GLY A 130 -24.61 22.04 -4.67
CA GLY A 130 -23.46 21.27 -4.23
C GLY A 130 -22.19 21.67 -4.98
N TYR A 131 -22.27 21.85 -6.30
CA TYR A 131 -21.12 22.32 -7.09
C TYR A 131 -20.67 23.73 -6.70
N GLN A 132 -21.62 24.68 -6.51
CA GLN A 132 -21.26 26.03 -6.05
C GLN A 132 -20.58 25.99 -4.67
N PHE A 133 -21.11 25.19 -3.75
CA PHE A 133 -20.54 25.04 -2.43
C PHE A 133 -19.14 24.37 -2.47
N LEU A 134 -18.93 23.42 -3.40
CA LEU A 134 -17.60 22.87 -3.67
C LEU A 134 -16.59 23.96 -4.03
N LEU A 135 -16.95 24.87 -4.95
CA LEU A 135 -16.08 25.97 -5.35
C LEU A 135 -15.73 26.86 -4.15
N ASP A 136 -16.73 27.22 -3.34
CA ASP A 136 -16.56 28.08 -2.18
C ASP A 136 -15.64 27.41 -1.13
N CYS A 137 -15.85 26.13 -0.83
CA CYS A 137 -14.99 25.36 0.08
C CYS A 137 -13.54 25.25 -0.44
N CYS A 138 -13.36 24.94 -1.72
CA CYS A 138 -12.02 24.84 -2.29
C CYS A 138 -11.28 26.18 -2.27
N LEU A 139 -11.98 27.29 -2.53
CA LEU A 139 -11.40 28.65 -2.43
C LEU A 139 -10.95 28.93 -0.99
N ASP A 140 -11.83 28.70 0.00
CA ASP A 140 -11.52 28.90 1.41
C ASP A 140 -10.35 28.03 1.86
N TYR A 141 -10.32 26.74 1.48
CA TYR A 141 -9.25 25.83 1.84
C TYR A 141 -7.92 26.17 1.17
N CYS A 142 -7.95 26.65 -0.08
CA CYS A 142 -6.74 27.17 -0.73
C CYS A 142 -6.14 28.38 0.01
N ASP A 143 -7.00 29.29 0.49
CA ASP A 143 -6.56 30.48 1.22
C ASP A 143 -6.01 30.14 2.62
N ARG A 144 -6.74 29.31 3.39
CA ARG A 144 -6.43 29.03 4.80
C ARG A 144 -5.40 27.92 5.00
N PHE A 145 -5.37 26.93 4.12
CA PHE A 145 -4.55 25.70 4.28
C PHE A 145 -3.56 25.49 3.14
N GLY A 146 -3.51 26.39 2.17
CA GLY A 146 -2.63 26.30 1.02
C GLY A 146 -3.03 25.23 0.01
N GLY A 147 -4.28 24.76 0.06
CA GLY A 147 -4.85 23.83 -0.89
C GLY A 147 -6.09 23.10 -0.39
N ALA A 148 -6.78 22.45 -1.30
CA ALA A 148 -7.89 21.54 -1.06
C ALA A 148 -7.60 20.17 -1.67
N VAL A 149 -8.24 19.14 -1.14
CA VAL A 149 -8.15 17.77 -1.67
C VAL A 149 -9.55 17.28 -1.96
N LEU A 150 -9.81 16.92 -3.21
CA LEU A 150 -11.04 16.25 -3.61
C LEU A 150 -10.82 14.74 -3.63
N ARG A 151 -11.74 13.98 -3.01
CA ARG A 151 -11.68 12.52 -3.00
C ARG A 151 -12.98 11.90 -3.46
N TYR A 152 -12.88 11.04 -4.47
CA TYR A 152 -13.91 10.03 -4.69
C TYR A 152 -13.88 9.06 -3.49
N PRO A 153 -14.97 8.91 -2.73
CA PRO A 153 -14.90 8.24 -1.42
C PRO A 153 -14.53 6.76 -1.46
N TYR A 154 -14.90 6.08 -2.55
CA TYR A 154 -14.83 4.61 -2.68
C TYR A 154 -13.65 4.13 -3.51
N SER A 155 -12.53 4.84 -3.48
CA SER A 155 -11.30 4.45 -4.18
C SER A 155 -10.19 4.10 -3.20
N ALA A 156 -9.30 3.19 -3.64
CA ALA A 156 -8.09 2.81 -2.92
C ALA A 156 -6.83 3.26 -3.70
N GLY A 157 -5.65 3.21 -3.04
CA GLY A 157 -4.37 3.52 -3.67
C GLY A 157 -4.21 4.96 -4.15
N GLY A 158 -5.01 5.90 -3.62
CA GLY A 158 -4.93 7.31 -4.00
C GLY A 158 -5.52 7.68 -5.36
N ARG A 159 -6.00 6.72 -6.14
CA ARG A 159 -6.50 6.95 -7.51
C ARG A 159 -7.65 7.96 -7.59
N GLY A 160 -8.54 7.96 -6.62
CA GLY A 160 -9.65 8.91 -6.50
C GLY A 160 -9.29 10.25 -5.87
N THR A 161 -8.01 10.52 -5.61
CA THR A 161 -7.55 11.74 -4.95
C THR A 161 -7.08 12.77 -5.97
N ARG A 162 -7.53 14.02 -5.81
CA ARG A 162 -7.09 15.16 -6.60
C ARG A 162 -6.72 16.32 -5.68
N ILE A 163 -5.52 16.86 -5.86
CA ILE A 163 -5.00 17.96 -5.05
C ILE A 163 -5.15 19.26 -5.83
N ILE A 164 -5.68 20.29 -5.19
CA ILE A 164 -5.87 21.64 -5.70
C ILE A 164 -4.97 22.56 -4.90
N LYS A 165 -3.98 23.17 -5.55
CA LYS A 165 -3.09 24.16 -4.95
C LYS A 165 -3.46 25.59 -5.35
N ASN A 166 -4.07 25.73 -6.52
CA ASN A 166 -4.38 27.03 -7.11
C ASN A 166 -5.88 27.12 -7.39
N PRO A 167 -6.55 28.21 -7.00
CA PRO A 167 -7.99 28.39 -7.19
C PRO A 167 -8.46 28.25 -8.64
N TRP A 168 -7.63 28.62 -9.62
CA TRP A 168 -8.00 28.50 -11.04
C TRP A 168 -8.03 27.06 -11.56
N GLU A 169 -7.46 26.09 -10.83
CA GLU A 169 -7.45 24.69 -11.20
C GLU A 169 -8.71 23.95 -10.75
N ILE A 170 -9.51 24.53 -9.84
CA ILE A 170 -10.65 23.87 -9.19
C ILE A 170 -11.58 23.20 -10.21
N ARG A 171 -11.95 23.96 -11.25
CA ARG A 171 -12.87 23.48 -12.27
C ARG A 171 -12.29 22.31 -13.05
N ASP A 172 -11.10 22.44 -13.56
CA ASP A 172 -10.44 21.42 -14.39
C ASP A 172 -10.19 20.15 -13.59
N VAL A 173 -9.77 20.28 -12.32
CA VAL A 173 -9.55 19.16 -11.42
C VAL A 173 -10.87 18.43 -11.10
N TYR A 174 -11.94 19.18 -10.84
CA TYR A 174 -13.27 18.60 -10.60
C TYR A 174 -13.80 17.90 -11.85
N GLU A 175 -13.73 18.54 -13.03
CA GLU A 175 -14.18 17.95 -14.30
C GLU A 175 -13.38 16.68 -14.63
N GLY A 176 -12.07 16.65 -14.36
CA GLY A 176 -11.23 15.47 -14.50
C GLY A 176 -11.65 14.33 -13.56
N LEU A 177 -11.91 14.63 -12.28
CA LEU A 177 -12.41 13.65 -11.33
C LEU A 177 -13.76 13.07 -11.78
N MET A 178 -14.67 13.94 -12.23
CA MET A 178 -15.97 13.51 -12.71
C MET A 178 -15.90 12.72 -14.01
N HIS A 179 -14.95 13.03 -14.89
CA HIS A 179 -14.70 12.23 -16.09
C HIS A 179 -14.31 10.78 -15.71
N ASP A 180 -13.43 10.65 -14.72
CA ASP A 180 -12.87 9.35 -14.32
C ASP A 180 -13.90 8.47 -13.56
N TYR A 181 -14.78 9.07 -12.73
CA TYR A 181 -15.63 8.33 -11.79
C TYR A 181 -17.14 8.48 -12.03
N LYS A 182 -17.54 9.15 -13.10
CA LYS A 182 -18.99 9.37 -13.39
C LYS A 182 -19.78 8.08 -13.58
N ASP A 183 -19.18 7.09 -14.17
CA ASP A 183 -19.85 5.81 -14.42
C ASP A 183 -19.94 4.99 -13.14
N ASP A 184 -18.91 5.02 -12.28
CA ASP A 184 -18.94 4.42 -10.93
C ASP A 184 -20.05 5.06 -10.08
N TYR A 185 -20.19 6.39 -10.11
CA TYR A 185 -21.29 7.08 -9.44
C TYR A 185 -22.68 6.66 -9.97
N LYS A 186 -22.83 6.48 -11.29
CA LYS A 186 -24.08 6.02 -11.87
C LYS A 186 -24.42 4.59 -11.49
N GLU A 187 -23.41 3.71 -11.48
CA GLU A 187 -23.59 2.32 -11.10
C GLU A 187 -23.98 2.20 -9.62
N MET A 188 -23.24 2.85 -8.72
CA MET A 188 -23.48 2.76 -7.28
C MET A 188 -24.74 3.50 -6.81
N PHE A 189 -24.99 4.70 -7.34
CA PHE A 189 -26.03 5.60 -6.81
C PHE A 189 -27.17 5.88 -7.77
N GLY A 190 -27.01 5.54 -9.03
CA GLY A 190 -28.03 5.81 -10.05
C GLY A 190 -28.29 7.30 -10.26
N SER A 191 -29.48 7.61 -10.82
CA SER A 191 -29.82 8.97 -11.18
C SER A 191 -30.56 9.79 -10.10
N ARG A 192 -31.02 9.18 -9.03
CA ARG A 192 -31.85 9.80 -7.98
C ARG A 192 -31.14 10.05 -6.67
N ASN A 193 -30.14 9.27 -6.34
CA ASN A 193 -29.40 9.36 -5.08
C ASN A 193 -28.34 10.46 -5.14
N PRO A 194 -27.94 11.04 -4.00
CA PRO A 194 -26.81 11.96 -3.93
C PRO A 194 -25.52 11.28 -4.41
N TRP A 195 -24.62 12.08 -4.98
CA TRP A 195 -23.28 11.65 -5.35
C TRP A 195 -22.29 12.25 -4.36
N PRO A 196 -21.89 11.49 -3.33
CA PRO A 196 -21.04 12.02 -2.28
C PRO A 196 -19.62 12.27 -2.80
N LEU A 197 -19.06 13.42 -2.43
CA LEU A 197 -17.65 13.77 -2.62
C LEU A 197 -17.09 14.24 -1.29
N LEU A 198 -15.90 13.78 -0.96
CA LEU A 198 -15.17 14.27 0.21
C LEU A 198 -14.24 15.41 -0.22
N ILE A 199 -14.35 16.55 0.47
CA ILE A 199 -13.43 17.68 0.33
C ILE A 199 -12.68 17.81 1.65
N GLU A 200 -11.35 17.87 1.58
CA GLU A 200 -10.49 18.00 2.75
C GLU A 200 -9.58 19.22 2.59
N SER A 201 -9.23 19.86 3.71
CA SER A 201 -8.15 20.82 3.75
C SER A 201 -6.83 20.12 3.44
N PHE A 202 -5.94 20.82 2.71
CA PHE A 202 -4.64 20.26 2.37
C PHE A 202 -3.79 20.06 3.63
N ILE A 203 -3.26 18.85 3.82
CA ILE A 203 -2.35 18.54 4.91
C ILE A 203 -0.92 18.78 4.42
N SER A 204 -0.26 19.80 4.98
CA SER A 204 1.16 20.03 4.73
C SER A 204 2.01 19.25 5.75
N GLY A 205 3.16 18.72 5.31
CA GLY A 205 4.06 17.98 6.18
C GLY A 205 4.89 16.96 5.42
N ILE A 206 5.65 16.17 6.16
CA ILE A 206 6.42 15.05 5.59
C ILE A 206 5.54 13.80 5.62
N GLU A 207 5.33 13.20 4.46
CA GLU A 207 4.56 11.97 4.34
C GLU A 207 5.36 10.78 4.87
N ILE A 208 4.75 9.95 5.69
CA ILE A 208 5.33 8.75 6.28
C ILE A 208 4.30 7.62 6.35
N SER A 209 4.72 6.40 6.05
CA SER A 209 3.91 5.20 6.19
C SER A 209 4.22 4.47 7.50
N PHE A 210 3.16 4.16 8.27
CA PHE A 210 3.21 3.28 9.43
C PHE A 210 2.47 1.99 9.11
N THR A 211 3.09 0.85 9.40
CA THR A 211 2.43 -0.46 9.37
C THR A 211 2.23 -0.95 10.79
N VAL A 212 1.00 -1.29 11.15
CA VAL A 212 0.61 -1.76 12.48
C VAL A 212 0.06 -3.16 12.38
N LEU A 213 0.61 -4.06 13.18
CA LEU A 213 0.02 -5.37 13.44
C LEU A 213 -0.89 -5.25 14.65
N VAL A 214 -2.11 -5.77 14.57
CA VAL A 214 -3.10 -5.79 15.67
C VAL A 214 -3.50 -7.23 15.92
N ASP A 215 -3.52 -7.65 17.19
CA ASP A 215 -3.98 -8.99 17.59
C ASP A 215 -5.48 -9.01 17.94
N LYS A 216 -6.00 -10.21 18.22
CA LYS A 216 -7.42 -10.42 18.55
C LYS A 216 -7.89 -9.77 19.86
N ASN A 217 -6.95 -9.37 20.73
CA ASN A 217 -7.20 -8.77 22.04
C ASN A 217 -6.89 -7.25 22.06
N GLY A 218 -6.51 -6.66 20.92
CA GLY A 218 -6.14 -5.25 20.80
C GLY A 218 -4.67 -4.96 21.12
N GLY A 219 -3.86 -5.97 21.42
CA GLY A 219 -2.41 -5.83 21.44
C GLY A 219 -1.90 -5.43 20.06
N PHE A 220 -0.89 -4.56 19.99
CA PHE A 220 -0.37 -4.12 18.70
C PHE A 220 1.15 -3.94 18.69
N GLN A 221 1.73 -3.96 17.49
CA GLN A 221 3.13 -3.63 17.22
C GLN A 221 3.23 -2.70 16.01
N ILE A 222 4.00 -1.63 16.17
CA ILE A 222 4.36 -0.72 15.08
C ILE A 222 5.63 -1.26 14.43
N LEU A 223 5.57 -1.59 13.15
CA LEU A 223 6.72 -2.03 12.38
C LEU A 223 7.63 -0.84 12.01
N PRO A 224 8.86 -1.08 11.51
CA PRO A 224 9.67 0.00 10.93
C PRO A 224 8.88 0.82 9.92
N THR A 225 9.03 2.14 9.98
CA THR A 225 8.33 3.02 9.05
C THR A 225 8.88 2.93 7.64
N ALA A 226 8.12 3.41 6.67
CA ALA A 226 8.56 3.51 5.30
C ALA A 226 8.23 4.88 4.70
N MET A 227 8.98 5.27 3.68
CA MET A 227 8.67 6.36 2.77
C MET A 227 8.22 5.75 1.45
N GLY A 228 6.99 6.01 1.05
CA GLY A 228 6.42 5.64 -0.23
C GLY A 228 6.69 6.69 -1.29
N TYR A 229 6.62 6.28 -2.56
CA TYR A 229 6.74 7.15 -3.73
C TYR A 229 5.50 6.92 -4.60
N PRO A 230 4.38 7.60 -4.28
CA PRO A 230 3.10 7.34 -4.93
C PRO A 230 2.96 7.98 -6.31
N GLU A 231 3.68 9.07 -6.61
CA GLU A 231 3.59 9.71 -7.92
C GLU A 231 4.28 8.87 -8.99
N ARG A 232 3.72 8.90 -10.20
CA ARG A 232 4.27 8.18 -11.35
C ARG A 232 5.69 8.62 -11.72
N PHE A 233 5.93 9.92 -11.71
CA PHE A 233 7.22 10.55 -12.00
C PHE A 233 7.73 11.29 -10.76
N GLU A 234 8.97 11.71 -10.79
CA GLU A 234 9.52 12.64 -9.82
C GLU A 234 8.78 13.98 -9.88
N GLY A 235 8.51 14.58 -8.72
CA GLY A 235 7.88 15.89 -8.62
C GLY A 235 6.53 15.89 -7.92
N VAL A 236 5.78 16.96 -8.09
CA VAL A 236 4.48 17.19 -7.43
C VAL A 236 3.37 16.47 -8.19
N SER A 237 2.43 15.88 -7.45
CA SER A 237 1.21 15.27 -8.03
C SER A 237 0.40 16.28 -8.84
N GLY A 238 -0.24 15.81 -9.89
CA GLY A 238 -1.08 16.61 -10.77
C GLY A 238 -1.51 15.84 -12.03
N LYS A 239 -2.13 16.55 -12.98
CA LYS A 239 -2.64 15.96 -14.21
C LYS A 239 -1.57 15.16 -14.99
N ASP A 240 -0.36 15.70 -15.07
CA ASP A 240 0.75 15.09 -15.79
C ASP A 240 1.62 14.18 -14.90
N ASN A 241 1.36 14.16 -13.59
CA ASN A 241 2.03 13.29 -12.62
C ASN A 241 1.01 12.68 -11.65
N PRO A 242 0.26 11.67 -12.08
CA PRO A 242 -0.80 11.08 -11.27
C PRO A 242 -0.24 10.32 -10.07
N ILE A 243 -1.04 10.24 -9.01
CA ILE A 243 -0.84 9.33 -7.89
C ILE A 243 -1.11 7.90 -8.40
N THR A 244 -0.25 6.98 -8.01
CA THR A 244 -0.31 5.56 -8.36
C THR A 244 -0.42 4.70 -7.09
N ASP A 245 -0.52 3.38 -7.28
CA ASP A 245 -0.45 2.41 -6.17
C ASP A 245 0.99 2.23 -5.61
N GLY A 246 1.94 3.08 -5.99
CA GLY A 246 3.33 3.11 -5.51
C GLY A 246 4.38 2.72 -6.55
N MET A 247 5.35 3.62 -6.75
CA MET A 247 6.48 3.45 -7.67
C MET A 247 7.77 3.02 -6.97
N GLY A 248 7.76 2.93 -5.66
CA GLY A 248 8.90 2.49 -4.87
C GLY A 248 8.73 2.82 -3.40
N SER A 249 9.61 2.30 -2.57
CA SER A 249 9.66 2.63 -1.15
C SER A 249 11.06 2.47 -0.57
N ILE A 250 11.28 3.08 0.61
CA ILE A 250 12.48 2.95 1.42
C ILE A 250 12.11 2.82 2.90
N SER A 251 12.81 1.95 3.64
CA SER A 251 12.67 1.78 5.08
C SER A 251 14.06 1.71 5.75
N PRO A 252 14.26 2.37 6.93
CA PRO A 252 13.29 3.18 7.65
C PRO A 252 13.02 4.49 6.91
N HIS A 253 11.94 5.18 7.29
CA HIS A 253 11.79 6.58 6.88
C HIS A 253 12.90 7.42 7.52
N PRO A 254 13.52 8.39 6.80
CA PRO A 254 14.68 9.12 7.33
C PRO A 254 14.38 9.96 8.58
N ILE A 255 13.12 10.30 8.85
CA ILE A 255 12.69 10.99 10.09
C ILE A 255 12.19 10.03 11.18
N GLU A 256 12.33 8.70 11.01
CA GLU A 256 11.92 7.74 12.02
C GLU A 256 12.67 7.95 13.35
N THR A 257 11.92 8.13 14.43
CA THR A 257 12.42 8.23 15.80
C THR A 257 11.46 7.51 16.74
N ASP A 258 11.92 7.08 17.92
CA ASP A 258 11.06 6.48 18.94
C ASP A 258 9.96 7.44 19.37
N ARG A 259 10.29 8.73 19.56
CA ARG A 259 9.29 9.76 19.85
C ARG A 259 8.19 9.85 18.80
N LEU A 260 8.52 9.73 17.52
CA LEU A 260 7.53 9.75 16.46
C LEU A 260 6.63 8.50 16.50
N LYS A 261 7.19 7.35 16.80
CA LYS A 261 6.40 6.11 17.00
C LYS A 261 5.51 6.20 18.23
N GLU A 262 5.99 6.76 19.33
CA GLU A 262 5.19 7.01 20.54
C GLU A 262 4.04 7.98 20.28
N MET A 263 4.28 9.07 19.54
CA MET A 263 3.25 10.01 19.14
C MET A 263 2.19 9.33 18.25
N PHE A 264 2.61 8.54 17.27
CA PHE A 264 1.69 7.75 16.44
C PHE A 264 0.90 6.73 17.27
N ALA A 265 1.56 6.05 18.20
CA ALA A 265 0.88 5.09 19.09
C ALA A 265 -0.22 5.77 19.90
N GLY A 266 0.09 6.90 20.56
CA GLY A 266 -0.85 7.59 21.45
C GLY A 266 -1.97 8.34 20.72
N GLU A 267 -1.65 8.99 19.60
CA GLU A 267 -2.62 9.84 18.90
C GLU A 267 -3.42 9.09 17.81
N VAL A 268 -2.93 7.95 17.32
CA VAL A 268 -3.55 7.24 16.20
C VAL A 268 -3.85 5.78 16.53
N ALA A 269 -2.85 4.96 16.89
CA ALA A 269 -3.04 3.52 16.98
C ALA A 269 -3.95 3.13 18.14
N VAL A 270 -3.71 3.66 19.35
CA VAL A 270 -4.53 3.36 20.54
C VAL A 270 -5.98 3.81 20.35
N PRO A 271 -6.28 5.07 19.98
CA PRO A 271 -7.66 5.50 19.77
C PRO A 271 -8.39 4.72 18.67
N LEU A 272 -7.67 4.31 17.63
CA LEU A 272 -8.25 3.50 16.55
C LEU A 272 -8.64 2.10 17.04
N ILE A 273 -7.75 1.43 17.76
CA ILE A 273 -7.98 0.07 18.29
C ILE A 273 -9.13 0.08 19.31
N GLU A 274 -9.17 1.06 20.21
CA GLU A 274 -10.27 1.24 21.16
C GLU A 274 -11.61 1.47 20.43
N GLY A 275 -11.61 2.33 19.41
CA GLY A 275 -12.80 2.56 18.59
C GLY A 275 -13.22 1.31 17.80
N MET A 276 -12.28 0.50 17.32
CA MET A 276 -12.58 -0.77 16.66
C MET A 276 -13.22 -1.77 17.62
N GLU A 277 -12.74 -1.83 18.88
CA GLU A 277 -13.32 -2.66 19.92
C GLU A 277 -14.74 -2.20 20.27
N GLU A 278 -14.94 -0.89 20.47
CA GLU A 278 -16.25 -0.31 20.81
C GLU A 278 -17.35 -0.71 19.80
N ILE A 279 -17.03 -0.68 18.50
CA ILE A 279 -18.01 -1.03 17.45
C ILE A 279 -17.99 -2.52 17.06
N GLY A 280 -17.16 -3.33 17.74
CA GLY A 280 -17.08 -4.78 17.54
C GLY A 280 -16.54 -5.22 16.18
N ILE A 281 -15.48 -4.55 15.71
CA ILE A 281 -14.74 -4.93 14.48
C ILE A 281 -13.28 -5.31 14.77
N LEU A 282 -12.88 -5.30 16.05
CA LEU A 282 -11.54 -5.68 16.47
C LEU A 282 -11.27 -7.16 16.18
N ARG A 283 -10.13 -7.42 15.52
CA ARG A 283 -9.66 -8.77 15.19
C ARG A 283 -8.22 -8.71 14.67
N PRO A 284 -7.53 -9.85 14.50
CA PRO A 284 -6.21 -9.86 13.90
C PRO A 284 -6.21 -9.18 12.54
N CYS A 285 -5.50 -8.05 12.42
CA CYS A 285 -5.40 -7.32 11.16
C CYS A 285 -4.05 -6.61 11.02
N ILE A 286 -3.69 -6.32 9.78
CA ILE A 286 -2.56 -5.49 9.43
C ILE A 286 -3.12 -4.20 8.83
N LEU A 287 -2.78 -3.08 9.45
CA LEU A 287 -3.23 -1.76 9.00
C LEU A 287 -2.02 -0.97 8.49
N ASN A 288 -2.19 -0.28 7.38
CA ASN A 288 -1.19 0.62 6.86
C ASN A 288 -1.75 2.05 6.85
N PHE A 289 -1.00 2.96 7.44
CA PHE A 289 -1.37 4.37 7.60
C PHE A 289 -0.46 5.23 6.75
N ARG A 290 -1.06 6.10 5.95
CA ARG A 290 -0.37 7.23 5.35
C ARG A 290 -0.59 8.44 6.22
N CYS A 291 0.48 8.98 6.80
CA CYS A 291 0.43 10.10 7.72
C CYS A 291 1.29 11.26 7.22
N PHE A 292 0.91 12.48 7.60
CA PHE A 292 1.73 13.68 7.40
C PHE A 292 2.18 14.22 8.75
N ILE A 293 3.49 14.49 8.86
CA ILE A 293 4.15 14.96 10.08
C ILE A 293 4.51 16.43 9.90
N SER A 294 3.95 17.29 10.75
CA SER A 294 4.37 18.67 10.86
C SER A 294 5.59 18.79 11.79
N LEU A 295 6.49 19.69 11.45
CA LEU A 295 7.72 19.92 12.20
C LEU A 295 7.77 21.34 12.74
N ASP A 296 8.44 21.52 13.89
CA ASP A 296 8.79 22.86 14.40
C ASP A 296 10.05 23.42 13.70
N SER A 297 10.44 24.64 14.08
CA SER A 297 11.65 25.29 13.57
C SER A 297 12.95 24.55 13.91
N SER A 298 12.90 23.62 14.87
CA SER A 298 14.01 22.76 15.27
C SER A 298 13.91 21.36 14.62
N MET A 299 13.07 21.21 13.60
CA MET A 299 12.84 19.96 12.86
C MET A 299 12.31 18.82 13.71
N ARG A 300 11.63 19.11 14.84
CA ARG A 300 11.01 18.10 15.71
C ARG A 300 9.56 17.86 15.32
N PRO A 301 9.08 16.60 15.33
CA PRO A 301 7.67 16.27 15.11
C PRO A 301 6.77 16.99 16.15
N THR A 302 5.74 17.69 15.68
CA THR A 302 4.79 18.45 16.50
C THR A 302 3.34 18.02 16.33
N ARG A 303 2.99 17.54 15.13
CA ARG A 303 1.63 17.05 14.82
C ARG A 303 1.73 15.89 13.85
N ILE A 304 0.82 14.95 14.03
CA ILE A 304 0.56 13.87 13.07
C ILE A 304 -0.87 14.00 12.53
N ARG A 305 -1.08 13.74 11.27
CA ARG A 305 -2.41 13.65 10.65
C ARG A 305 -2.47 12.46 9.73
N VAL A 306 -3.49 11.66 9.90
CA VAL A 306 -3.79 10.51 9.04
C VAL A 306 -4.50 11.01 7.78
N SER A 307 -3.96 10.71 6.62
CA SER A 307 -4.59 10.99 5.33
C SER A 307 -5.29 9.77 4.74
N GLU A 308 -4.86 8.58 5.13
CA GLU A 308 -5.43 7.33 4.63
C GLU A 308 -5.14 6.18 5.60
N ILE A 309 -6.14 5.32 5.77
CA ILE A 309 -6.01 4.01 6.44
C ILE A 309 -6.30 2.96 5.38
N ASN A 310 -5.39 1.98 5.24
CA ASN A 310 -5.58 0.79 4.42
C ASN A 310 -5.66 -0.43 5.33
N ILE A 311 -6.55 -1.35 5.03
CA ILE A 311 -6.81 -2.55 5.85
C ILE A 311 -5.98 -3.76 5.43
N CYS A 312 -4.96 -3.50 4.62
CA CYS A 312 -3.93 -4.46 4.24
C CYS A 312 -2.55 -3.80 4.32
N PRO A 313 -1.47 -4.58 4.25
CA PRO A 313 -0.12 -4.03 4.14
C PRO A 313 0.03 -3.14 2.89
N GLY A 314 0.74 -2.00 3.04
CA GLY A 314 1.09 -1.15 1.90
C GLY A 314 2.06 -1.85 0.95
N GLU A 315 1.89 -1.62 -0.34
CA GLU A 315 2.77 -2.16 -1.38
C GLU A 315 3.26 -1.01 -2.29
N PRO A 316 4.57 -0.78 -2.39
CA PRO A 316 5.71 -1.67 -2.05
C PRO A 316 6.34 -1.46 -0.65
N GLU A 317 5.69 -0.80 0.30
CA GLU A 317 6.26 -0.51 1.61
C GLU A 317 6.55 -1.79 2.41
N LEU A 318 5.64 -2.76 2.42
CA LEU A 318 5.84 -4.01 3.14
C LEU A 318 7.11 -4.75 2.70
N GLN A 319 7.46 -4.70 1.41
CA GLN A 319 8.66 -5.34 0.88
C GLN A 319 9.93 -4.78 1.54
N THR A 320 9.99 -3.47 1.82
CA THR A 320 11.12 -2.85 2.51
C THR A 320 11.09 -3.10 4.02
N VAL A 321 9.93 -3.01 4.64
CA VAL A 321 9.72 -3.24 6.08
C VAL A 321 10.12 -4.67 6.46
N VAL A 322 9.60 -5.68 5.76
CA VAL A 322 9.91 -7.10 6.04
C VAL A 322 11.39 -7.43 5.82
N ARG A 323 12.06 -6.75 4.89
CA ARG A 323 13.53 -6.92 4.70
C ARG A 323 14.34 -6.52 5.93
N ARG A 324 13.81 -5.62 6.75
CA ARG A 324 14.45 -5.17 7.99
C ARG A 324 14.07 -6.00 9.21
N LEU A 325 13.08 -6.87 9.13
CA LEU A 325 12.65 -7.74 10.23
C LEU A 325 13.38 -9.09 10.21
N ARG A 326 13.53 -9.71 11.41
CA ARG A 326 14.05 -11.06 11.59
C ARG A 326 12.99 -12.07 12.01
N ASN A 327 11.86 -11.59 12.56
CA ASN A 327 10.84 -12.42 13.21
C ASN A 327 9.41 -12.12 12.71
N PHE A 328 9.23 -11.69 11.46
CA PHE A 328 7.90 -11.32 10.93
C PHE A 328 6.88 -12.46 11.07
N GLY A 329 7.28 -13.72 10.78
CA GLY A 329 6.39 -14.88 10.95
C GLY A 329 5.98 -15.11 12.41
N VAL A 330 6.87 -14.87 13.38
CA VAL A 330 6.55 -14.97 14.81
C VAL A 330 5.54 -13.90 15.21
N LEU A 331 5.67 -12.68 14.68
CA LEU A 331 4.70 -11.61 14.89
C LEU A 331 3.32 -11.97 14.34
N ILE A 332 3.25 -12.54 13.12
CA ILE A 332 1.98 -13.01 12.54
C ILE A 332 1.34 -14.07 13.44
N LYS A 333 2.11 -15.05 13.94
CA LYS A 333 1.58 -16.05 14.87
C LYS A 333 1.04 -15.40 16.15
N ALA A 334 1.77 -14.45 16.74
CA ALA A 334 1.37 -13.76 17.96
C ALA A 334 0.07 -12.95 17.79
N MET A 335 -0.23 -12.44 16.58
CA MET A 335 -1.52 -11.79 16.31
C MET A 335 -2.71 -12.76 16.56
N PHE A 336 -2.58 -14.01 16.14
CA PHE A 336 -3.63 -15.02 16.34
C PHE A 336 -3.65 -15.57 17.77
N ASP A 337 -2.49 -15.71 18.40
CA ASP A 337 -2.39 -16.12 19.79
C ASP A 337 -2.95 -15.04 20.76
N GLY A 338 -2.95 -13.76 20.36
CA GLY A 338 -3.45 -12.64 21.16
C GLY A 338 -2.45 -12.19 22.22
N ASN A 339 -1.16 -12.39 21.95
CA ASN A 339 -0.05 -12.00 22.82
C ASN A 339 1.00 -11.16 22.09
N LEU A 340 0.57 -10.38 21.11
CA LEU A 340 1.48 -9.54 20.30
C LEU A 340 2.26 -8.53 21.14
N HIS A 341 1.70 -8.10 22.28
CA HIS A 341 2.36 -7.22 23.24
C HIS A 341 3.61 -7.85 23.91
N GLU A 342 3.72 -9.18 23.91
CA GLU A 342 4.88 -9.92 24.44
C GLU A 342 6.00 -10.12 23.40
N VAL A 343 5.71 -9.86 22.12
CA VAL A 343 6.62 -10.13 21.00
C VAL A 343 7.01 -8.84 20.31
N SER A 344 8.23 -8.37 20.55
CA SER A 344 8.73 -7.16 19.88
C SER A 344 9.25 -7.48 18.47
N PRO A 345 9.11 -6.53 17.51
CA PRO A 345 9.76 -6.62 16.21
C PRO A 345 11.30 -6.68 16.35
N GLU A 346 11.91 -7.74 15.84
CA GLU A 346 13.37 -7.86 15.78
C GLU A 346 13.91 -7.12 14.55
N VAL A 347 14.17 -5.84 14.69
CA VAL A 347 14.59 -4.96 13.60
C VAL A 347 16.10 -5.05 13.35
N ARG A 348 16.51 -5.06 12.10
CA ARG A 348 17.89 -4.83 11.66
C ARG A 348 18.12 -3.32 11.60
N GLU A 349 18.44 -2.72 12.73
CA GLU A 349 18.53 -1.27 12.90
C GLU A 349 19.60 -0.61 12.02
N ASP A 350 20.69 -1.36 11.76
CA ASP A 350 21.80 -0.93 10.91
C ASP A 350 21.51 -1.02 9.40
N GLN A 351 20.33 -1.47 9.01
CA GLN A 351 19.99 -1.71 7.60
C GLN A 351 18.98 -0.71 7.03
N ILE A 352 19.25 -0.32 5.80
CA ILE A 352 18.33 0.40 4.93
C ILE A 352 17.84 -0.57 3.85
N ALA A 353 16.55 -0.57 3.57
CA ALA A 353 15.96 -1.37 2.49
C ALA A 353 15.29 -0.47 1.46
N ILE A 354 15.47 -0.79 0.17
CA ILE A 354 14.84 -0.10 -0.96
C ILE A 354 14.06 -1.12 -1.79
N CYS A 355 12.90 -0.71 -2.25
CA CYS A 355 12.11 -1.41 -3.24
C CYS A 355 11.82 -0.46 -4.41
N LEU A 356 12.20 -0.87 -5.62
CA LEU A 356 11.85 -0.18 -6.87
C LEU A 356 10.72 -0.93 -7.55
N THR A 357 9.66 -0.22 -7.92
CA THR A 357 8.60 -0.76 -8.77
C THR A 357 9.06 -0.72 -10.22
N LEU A 358 9.03 -1.86 -10.88
CA LEU A 358 9.32 -2.00 -12.30
C LEU A 358 7.99 -1.97 -13.05
N ALA A 359 7.64 -0.81 -13.58
CA ALA A 359 6.37 -0.61 -14.28
C ALA A 359 6.55 -0.56 -15.80
N VAL A 360 5.44 -0.70 -16.52
CA VAL A 360 5.42 -0.59 -17.98
C VAL A 360 5.26 0.88 -18.39
N GLY A 361 5.99 1.29 -19.42
CA GLY A 361 5.88 2.61 -20.04
C GLY A 361 7.18 3.40 -20.01
N PRO A 362 7.20 4.55 -20.68
CA PRO A 362 8.36 5.44 -20.71
C PRO A 362 8.57 6.18 -19.38
N ASN A 363 9.78 6.64 -19.14
CA ASN A 363 10.13 7.49 -17.99
C ASN A 363 9.95 9.00 -18.22
N ASP A 364 9.59 9.41 -19.45
CA ASP A 364 9.48 10.84 -19.79
C ASP A 364 8.30 11.46 -19.03
N PHE A 365 8.57 12.54 -18.29
CA PHE A 365 7.56 13.27 -17.53
C PHE A 365 6.40 13.74 -18.43
N GLY A 366 5.18 13.56 -17.94
CA GLY A 366 3.96 13.93 -18.68
C GLY A 366 3.58 12.97 -19.82
N ASN A 367 4.37 11.94 -20.08
CA ASN A 367 4.03 10.93 -21.10
C ASN A 367 2.96 9.97 -20.55
N GLN A 368 1.75 10.09 -21.07
CA GLN A 368 0.59 9.29 -20.62
C GLN A 368 0.51 7.89 -21.25
N LYS A 369 1.64 7.26 -21.52
CA LYS A 369 1.73 5.86 -21.97
C LYS A 369 2.19 4.95 -20.86
N GLY A 370 1.67 3.73 -20.82
CA GLY A 370 1.99 2.77 -19.76
C GLY A 370 1.26 3.03 -18.46
N TYR A 371 1.78 2.50 -17.36
CA TYR A 371 1.20 2.62 -16.04
C TYR A 371 1.23 4.07 -15.52
N PRO A 372 0.17 4.62 -14.92
CA PRO A 372 -1.12 3.98 -14.60
C PRO A 372 -2.20 4.10 -15.68
N TRP A 373 -1.95 4.74 -16.82
CA TRP A 373 -2.97 5.01 -17.85
C TRP A 373 -3.29 3.81 -18.72
N SER A 374 -2.31 2.94 -18.94
CA SER A 374 -2.50 1.69 -19.68
C SER A 374 -1.64 0.56 -19.11
N TYR A 375 -2.11 -0.65 -19.31
CA TYR A 375 -1.44 -1.87 -18.86
C TYR A 375 -0.96 -2.65 -20.07
N ALA A 376 0.34 -2.59 -20.37
CA ALA A 376 0.89 -3.42 -21.44
C ALA A 376 0.88 -4.88 -20.98
N LYS A 377 0.24 -5.73 -21.78
CA LYS A 377 0.19 -7.17 -21.56
C LYS A 377 0.94 -7.89 -22.66
N GLY A 378 1.64 -8.96 -22.30
CA GLY A 378 2.33 -9.82 -23.24
C GLY A 378 3.74 -9.39 -23.60
N GLU A 379 4.29 -8.33 -23.00
CA GLU A 379 5.69 -7.95 -23.15
C GLU A 379 6.60 -8.97 -22.48
N GLN A 380 7.59 -9.50 -23.24
CA GLN A 380 8.55 -10.46 -22.68
C GLN A 380 9.39 -9.81 -21.57
N PHE A 381 9.41 -10.49 -20.42
CA PHE A 381 10.20 -10.10 -19.24
C PHE A 381 11.39 -11.05 -19.10
N ASP A 382 12.58 -10.49 -18.95
CA ASP A 382 13.82 -11.26 -18.85
C ASP A 382 14.68 -10.78 -17.69
N PHE A 383 15.48 -11.68 -17.09
CA PHE A 383 16.36 -11.35 -15.97
C PHE A 383 17.51 -12.32 -15.80
N ASN A 384 18.65 -11.82 -15.30
CA ASN A 384 19.84 -12.59 -15.01
C ASN A 384 19.88 -13.00 -13.54
N LEU A 385 19.41 -14.21 -13.23
CA LEU A 385 19.37 -14.73 -11.85
C LEU A 385 20.75 -14.79 -11.18
N ASN A 386 21.81 -15.17 -11.94
CA ASN A 386 23.16 -15.26 -11.39
C ASN A 386 23.68 -13.89 -10.98
N TYR A 387 23.42 -12.86 -11.78
CA TYR A 387 23.76 -11.48 -11.44
C TYR A 387 23.02 -11.01 -10.20
N LEU A 388 21.69 -11.20 -10.17
CA LEU A 388 20.84 -10.81 -9.05
C LEU A 388 21.29 -11.46 -7.74
N ASN A 389 21.56 -12.77 -7.76
CA ASN A 389 22.05 -13.49 -6.58
C ASN A 389 23.44 -13.00 -6.13
N LYS A 390 24.38 -12.80 -7.07
CA LYS A 390 25.72 -12.26 -6.77
C LYS A 390 25.63 -10.87 -6.16
N LYS A 391 24.75 -10.03 -6.65
CA LYS A 391 24.54 -8.66 -6.14
C LYS A 391 23.59 -8.62 -4.91
N LYS A 392 23.02 -9.74 -4.49
CA LYS A 392 22.02 -9.82 -3.39
C LYS A 392 20.82 -8.91 -3.65
N LEU A 393 20.37 -8.87 -4.89
CA LEU A 393 19.12 -8.23 -5.31
C LEU A 393 18.00 -9.27 -5.34
N GLN A 394 16.83 -8.94 -4.86
CA GLN A 394 15.67 -9.82 -4.91
C GLN A 394 14.67 -9.27 -5.92
N LEU A 395 14.32 -10.07 -6.88
CA LEU A 395 13.22 -9.81 -7.79
C LEU A 395 11.95 -10.45 -7.21
N ILE A 396 10.86 -9.71 -7.20
CA ILE A 396 9.55 -10.15 -6.72
C ILE A 396 8.55 -9.92 -7.86
N PRO A 397 7.97 -10.97 -8.45
CA PRO A 397 6.96 -10.81 -9.50
C PRO A 397 5.67 -10.19 -8.92
N SER A 398 5.01 -9.36 -9.74
CA SER A 398 3.72 -8.76 -9.47
C SER A 398 2.75 -9.07 -10.62
N ALA A 399 2.41 -8.12 -11.47
CA ALA A 399 1.56 -8.37 -12.64
C ALA A 399 2.33 -9.03 -13.79
N MET A 400 2.63 -10.30 -13.63
CA MET A 400 3.44 -11.12 -14.55
C MET A 400 2.75 -12.46 -14.79
N LYS A 401 2.88 -13.01 -16.00
CA LYS A 401 2.41 -14.35 -16.33
C LYS A 401 3.52 -15.21 -16.91
N TRP A 402 3.41 -16.51 -16.72
CA TRP A 402 4.23 -17.52 -17.39
C TRP A 402 3.54 -17.99 -18.67
N ASP A 403 4.25 -17.94 -19.79
CA ASP A 403 3.79 -18.50 -21.05
C ASP A 403 4.42 -19.89 -21.24
N GLU A 404 3.62 -20.93 -21.03
CA GLU A 404 4.09 -22.33 -21.10
C GLU A 404 4.53 -22.74 -22.52
N ARG A 405 3.98 -22.11 -23.57
CA ARG A 405 4.31 -22.47 -24.97
C ARG A 405 5.67 -21.91 -25.37
N GLU A 406 5.93 -20.69 -24.97
CA GLU A 406 7.16 -19.97 -25.29
C GLU A 406 8.23 -20.16 -24.22
N MET A 407 7.87 -20.67 -23.03
CA MET A 407 8.74 -20.86 -21.87
C MET A 407 9.38 -19.54 -21.42
N ILE A 408 8.60 -18.46 -21.38
CA ILE A 408 9.03 -17.12 -21.02
C ILE A 408 8.06 -16.45 -20.05
N TYR A 409 8.57 -15.47 -19.29
CA TYR A 409 7.74 -14.57 -18.52
C TYR A 409 7.25 -13.41 -19.39
N LYS A 410 6.00 -13.01 -19.18
CA LYS A 410 5.37 -11.88 -19.87
C LYS A 410 4.70 -10.95 -18.88
N SER A 411 4.64 -9.64 -19.18
CA SER A 411 3.84 -8.69 -18.41
C SER A 411 2.35 -9.02 -18.51
N ASP A 412 1.60 -8.81 -17.44
CA ASP A 412 0.14 -8.97 -17.37
C ASP A 412 -0.57 -7.79 -16.68
N GLY A 413 0.14 -6.69 -16.51
CA GLY A 413 -0.38 -5.47 -15.88
C GLY A 413 0.64 -4.34 -15.86
N GLY A 414 0.34 -3.28 -15.13
CA GLY A 414 1.14 -2.06 -15.10
C GLY A 414 2.41 -2.17 -14.27
N ARG A 415 2.32 -2.68 -13.02
CA ARG A 415 3.47 -2.97 -12.14
C ARG A 415 3.90 -4.42 -12.35
N VAL A 416 4.94 -4.64 -13.13
CA VAL A 416 5.34 -6.00 -13.57
C VAL A 416 6.04 -6.76 -12.45
N ALA A 417 6.98 -6.12 -11.78
CA ALA A 417 7.78 -6.72 -10.73
C ALA A 417 8.33 -5.66 -9.77
N TYR A 418 8.91 -6.11 -8.67
CA TYR A 418 9.66 -5.28 -7.73
C TYR A 418 11.11 -5.74 -7.65
N LEU A 419 12.04 -4.78 -7.71
CA LEU A 419 13.43 -5.03 -7.39
C LEU A 419 13.68 -4.55 -5.95
N ASN A 420 14.03 -5.48 -5.05
CA ASN A 420 14.13 -5.22 -3.62
C ASN A 420 15.53 -5.59 -3.08
N ALA A 421 16.10 -4.74 -2.26
CA ALA A 421 17.38 -5.02 -1.62
C ALA A 421 17.56 -4.23 -0.32
N ASN A 422 18.54 -4.67 0.51
CA ASN A 422 18.92 -3.98 1.73
C ASN A 422 20.46 -3.89 1.87
N THR A 423 20.91 -2.96 2.71
CA THR A 423 22.33 -2.72 2.94
C THR A 423 22.58 -2.18 4.36
N THR A 424 23.77 -2.44 4.88
CA THR A 424 24.34 -1.76 6.05
C THR A 424 25.26 -0.58 5.67
N LYS A 425 25.39 -0.33 4.36
CA LYS A 425 26.17 0.78 3.81
C LYS A 425 25.27 2.00 3.58
N SER A 426 25.63 2.86 2.65
CA SER A 426 24.79 4.01 2.29
C SER A 426 23.63 3.63 1.37
N CYS A 427 22.54 4.38 1.46
CA CYS A 427 21.40 4.32 0.56
C CYS A 427 21.84 4.54 -0.90
N GLU A 428 22.71 5.53 -1.14
CA GLU A 428 23.25 5.81 -2.47
C GLU A 428 24.00 4.61 -3.07
N ALA A 429 24.83 3.91 -2.28
CA ALA A 429 25.52 2.71 -2.76
C ALA A 429 24.54 1.59 -3.12
N LEU A 430 23.41 1.48 -2.38
CA LEU A 430 22.36 0.51 -2.68
C LEU A 430 21.62 0.91 -3.96
N ARG A 431 21.21 2.16 -4.08
CA ARG A 431 20.57 2.71 -5.29
C ARG A 431 21.42 2.44 -6.52
N ARG A 432 22.69 2.87 -6.52
CA ARG A 432 23.62 2.65 -7.63
C ARG A 432 23.66 1.19 -8.05
N LYS A 433 23.79 0.26 -7.12
CA LYS A 433 23.78 -1.17 -7.40
C LYS A 433 22.49 -1.66 -8.07
N MET A 434 21.33 -1.12 -7.64
CA MET A 434 20.02 -1.49 -8.21
C MET A 434 19.84 -0.91 -9.62
N PHE A 435 20.21 0.35 -9.82
CA PHE A 435 20.12 1.01 -11.13
C PHE A 435 21.13 0.44 -12.14
N GLU A 436 22.34 0.04 -11.69
CA GLU A 436 23.28 -0.70 -12.55
C GLU A 436 22.65 -1.98 -13.12
N ALA A 437 21.86 -2.70 -12.34
CA ALA A 437 21.19 -3.91 -12.84
C ALA A 437 20.17 -3.59 -13.96
N LEU A 438 19.45 -2.49 -13.82
CA LEU A 438 18.48 -2.05 -14.84
C LEU A 438 19.18 -1.47 -16.09
N GLN A 439 20.22 -0.68 -15.92
CA GLN A 439 20.98 -0.06 -17.02
C GLN A 439 21.74 -1.10 -17.86
N ASN A 440 22.20 -2.18 -17.23
CA ASN A 440 22.91 -3.27 -17.90
C ASN A 440 21.96 -4.35 -18.44
N ASN A 441 20.65 -4.12 -18.42
CA ASN A 441 19.61 -5.07 -18.85
C ASN A 441 19.65 -6.42 -18.10
N GLU A 442 20.14 -6.43 -16.88
CA GLU A 442 20.11 -7.63 -16.02
C GLU A 442 18.69 -7.96 -15.53
N VAL A 443 17.77 -6.99 -15.64
CA VAL A 443 16.31 -7.12 -15.53
C VAL A 443 15.71 -6.20 -16.58
N GLN A 444 14.90 -6.71 -17.51
CA GLN A 444 14.37 -5.93 -18.63
C GLN A 444 13.01 -6.41 -19.15
N LEU A 445 12.31 -5.49 -19.83
CA LEU A 445 11.28 -5.85 -20.82
C LEU A 445 11.93 -5.83 -22.20
N VAL A 446 11.86 -6.96 -22.91
CA VAL A 446 12.67 -7.17 -24.13
C VAL A 446 12.27 -6.23 -25.26
N SER A 447 10.99 -5.88 -25.38
CA SER A 447 10.48 -4.96 -26.40
C SER A 447 10.60 -3.49 -26.05
N GLN A 448 10.91 -3.19 -24.78
CA GLN A 448 11.11 -1.83 -24.28
C GLN A 448 12.51 -1.74 -23.69
N SER A 449 13.25 -0.71 -24.09
CA SER A 449 14.64 -0.55 -23.63
C SER A 449 14.75 -0.33 -22.11
N ARG A 450 13.69 0.06 -21.43
CA ARG A 450 13.69 0.35 -19.96
C ARG A 450 12.31 0.18 -19.35
N PHE A 451 12.29 -0.20 -18.07
CA PHE A 451 11.12 -0.05 -17.22
C PHE A 451 10.85 1.41 -16.91
N ALA A 452 9.59 1.72 -16.67
CA ALA A 452 9.21 2.93 -15.97
C ALA A 452 9.54 2.77 -14.48
N VAL A 453 10.55 3.50 -14.01
CA VAL A 453 11.07 3.45 -12.63
C VAL A 453 11.29 4.87 -12.12
N ARG A 454 10.94 5.11 -10.86
CA ARG A 454 11.31 6.37 -10.16
C ARG A 454 12.81 6.35 -9.84
N GLU A 455 13.56 7.28 -10.44
CA GLU A 455 15.00 7.34 -10.22
C GLU A 455 15.40 8.05 -8.92
N ASP A 456 14.47 8.80 -8.32
CA ASP A 456 14.68 9.54 -7.08
C ASP A 456 14.43 8.73 -5.80
N VAL A 457 13.96 7.46 -5.89
CA VAL A 457 13.73 6.61 -4.70
C VAL A 457 15.01 6.54 -3.86
N GLY A 458 14.94 7.11 -2.64
CA GLY A 458 16.07 7.17 -1.70
C GLY A 458 17.17 8.19 -2.04
N PHE A 459 16.99 9.05 -3.05
CA PHE A 459 18.02 9.99 -3.49
C PHE A 459 18.46 10.97 -2.40
N HIS A 460 17.52 11.49 -1.63
CA HIS A 460 17.80 12.45 -0.56
C HIS A 460 17.89 11.82 0.84
N TYR A 461 17.91 10.49 0.93
CA TYR A 461 17.81 9.78 2.21
C TYR A 461 18.85 10.24 3.24
N GLU A 462 20.15 10.21 2.90
CA GLU A 462 21.23 10.58 3.84
C GLU A 462 21.19 12.05 4.20
N SER A 463 20.82 12.92 3.25
CA SER A 463 20.72 14.36 3.51
C SER A 463 19.62 14.68 4.50
N VAL A 464 18.44 14.07 4.31
CA VAL A 464 17.32 14.21 5.24
C VAL A 464 17.68 13.61 6.60
N LYS A 465 18.21 12.38 6.63
CA LYS A 465 18.58 11.70 7.89
C LYS A 465 19.56 12.49 8.73
N LYS A 466 20.52 13.22 8.11
CA LYS A 466 21.48 14.09 8.84
C LYS A 466 20.81 15.28 9.53
N ILE A 467 19.65 15.71 9.06
CA ILE A 467 18.90 16.83 9.65
C ILE A 467 18.18 16.35 10.92
N PHE A 468 17.75 15.09 10.96
CA PHE A 468 16.91 14.50 12.02
C PHE A 468 17.67 13.57 12.98
N GLY A 469 18.84 13.13 12.66
CA GLY A 469 19.69 12.26 13.49
C GLY A 469 20.86 13.03 14.06
#